data_82158e223e5b0533be4bfc1935fa2a0e
#
_entry.id   82158e223e5b0533be4bfc1935fa2a0e
#
_cell.length_a   1.000
_cell.length_b   1.000
_cell.length_c   1.000
_cell.angle_alpha   90.00
_cell.angle_beta   90.00
_cell.angle_gamma   90.00
#
_symmetry.space_group_name_H-M   'P 1'
#
loop_
_entity.id
_entity.type
_entity.pdbx_description
1 polymer ?
#
loop_
_entity_poly.entity_id
_entity_poly.type
_entity_poly.pdbx_seq_one_letter_code
_entity_poly.pdbx_strand_id
1 'polypeptide(L)'
;MGFDIEWLLPPAEPGIKSPEFIAKNDKFSIEVECKAKKTDAGRYLQRRAFYRLVDGISEIVLGHRFSGLINIVVPKQMPKDNRSHNQILNSIRDCLQNPSSKVELDNGIEILFDINRTNVLMPVNAIGAKIAEIRKPYSMVGAIFNQTRGMFAINPLLVCVDSGLPDRYMEGIFSTLREANHQFSGKFPSLICCFVPEIESFVGLERDSAVAKMTEAFFTKHSNTCVFAVSYISDMQRDELGIVVSKSMPSLTFYNPNYNKELGDVPSVYRG
;
A
#
# COMPACT_ATOMS: atom_id res chain seq x y z
N MET A 1 8.44 24.04 19.75
CA MET A 1 7.16 24.74 19.84
C MET A 1 6.09 23.69 20.07
N GLY A 2 5.32 23.80 21.17
CA GLY A 2 4.18 22.92 21.40
C GLY A 2 2.90 23.52 20.81
N PHE A 3 1.94 22.65 20.51
CA PHE A 3 0.57 23.02 20.20
C PHE A 3 -0.33 22.46 21.29
N ASP A 4 -1.29 23.25 21.72
CA ASP A 4 -2.42 22.79 22.52
C ASP A 4 -3.47 22.20 21.57
N ILE A 5 -3.99 21.04 21.91
CA ILE A 5 -4.98 20.32 21.09
C ILE A 5 -6.35 20.48 21.73
N GLU A 6 -7.24 21.10 20.98
CA GLU A 6 -8.66 21.19 21.33
C GLU A 6 -9.45 20.19 20.47
N TRP A 7 -9.83 19.07 21.07
CA TRP A 7 -10.67 18.06 20.42
C TRP A 7 -12.09 18.60 20.25
N LEU A 8 -12.60 18.50 19.03
CA LEU A 8 -13.95 18.93 18.73
C LEU A 8 -14.90 17.74 18.86
N LEU A 9 -15.96 17.92 19.63
CA LEU A 9 -17.01 16.91 19.70
C LEU A 9 -17.76 16.86 18.37
N PRO A 10 -18.21 15.68 17.94
CA PRO A 10 -19.10 15.58 16.79
C PRO A 10 -20.32 16.50 16.97
N PRO A 11 -20.70 17.24 15.94
CA PRO A 11 -21.88 18.12 16.04
C PRO A 11 -23.11 17.35 16.47
N ALA A 12 -23.91 17.92 17.37
CA ALA A 12 -25.15 17.31 17.85
C ALA A 12 -26.21 17.19 16.73
N GLU A 13 -26.13 18.02 15.70
CA GLU A 13 -27.05 18.02 14.57
C GLU A 13 -26.51 17.17 13.42
N PRO A 14 -27.33 16.23 12.88
CA PRO A 14 -26.97 15.46 11.71
C PRO A 14 -26.69 16.36 10.49
N GLY A 15 -25.56 16.13 9.84
CA GLY A 15 -25.16 16.86 8.62
C GLY A 15 -24.26 18.06 8.85
N ILE A 16 -24.11 18.57 10.08
CA ILE A 16 -23.04 19.51 10.41
C ILE A 16 -21.75 18.70 10.55
N LYS A 17 -20.72 19.13 9.86
CA LYS A 17 -19.42 18.50 9.89
C LYS A 17 -18.43 19.43 10.57
N SER A 18 -17.54 18.88 11.37
CA SER A 18 -16.44 19.60 12.01
C SER A 18 -15.14 18.81 11.83
N PRO A 19 -13.98 19.48 11.81
CA PRO A 19 -12.70 18.80 11.86
C PRO A 19 -12.55 18.04 13.18
N GLU A 20 -11.61 17.13 13.26
CA GLU A 20 -11.37 16.32 14.47
C GLU A 20 -10.88 17.15 15.63
N PHE A 21 -9.97 18.09 15.35
CA PHE A 21 -9.45 18.98 16.38
C PHE A 21 -8.90 20.28 15.81
N ILE A 22 -8.67 21.24 16.71
CA ILE A 22 -7.92 22.46 16.42
C ILE A 22 -6.60 22.40 17.19
N ALA A 23 -5.48 22.55 16.47
CA ALA A 23 -4.17 22.71 17.07
C ALA A 23 -3.88 24.21 17.21
N LYS A 24 -3.60 24.67 18.44
CA LYS A 24 -3.38 26.07 18.75
C LYS A 24 -2.04 26.30 19.43
N ASN A 25 -1.43 27.42 19.12
CA ASN A 25 -0.36 28.01 19.92
C ASN A 25 -0.50 29.54 19.89
N ASP A 26 0.46 30.26 20.46
CA ASP A 26 0.42 31.72 20.52
C ASP A 26 0.36 32.43 19.16
N LYS A 27 0.69 31.74 18.08
CA LYS A 27 0.80 32.33 16.74
C LYS A 27 -0.19 31.75 15.74
N PHE A 28 -0.63 30.51 15.92
CA PHE A 28 -1.41 29.78 14.94
C PHE A 28 -2.59 29.04 15.54
N SER A 29 -3.67 29.01 14.80
CA SER A 29 -4.78 28.09 15.02
C SER A 29 -5.02 27.33 13.71
N ILE A 30 -4.98 26.01 13.74
CA ILE A 30 -5.05 25.15 12.56
C ILE A 30 -6.14 24.11 12.78
N GLU A 31 -7.08 24.02 11.86
CA GLU A 31 -8.03 22.90 11.82
C GLU A 31 -7.33 21.66 11.27
N VAL A 32 -7.48 20.52 11.94
CA VAL A 32 -6.89 19.26 11.50
C VAL A 32 -7.97 18.20 11.37
N GLU A 33 -7.99 17.56 10.21
CA GLU A 33 -8.83 16.41 9.94
C GLU A 33 -7.96 15.20 9.67
N CYS A 34 -8.19 14.13 10.42
CA CYS A 34 -7.48 12.87 10.28
C CYS A 34 -8.38 11.83 9.63
N LYS A 35 -7.93 11.25 8.55
CA LYS A 35 -8.64 10.17 7.85
C LYS A 35 -7.75 8.96 7.71
N ALA A 36 -8.30 7.79 7.99
CA ALA A 36 -7.64 6.54 7.74
C ALA A 36 -8.22 5.85 6.50
N LYS A 37 -7.37 5.54 5.54
CA LYS A 37 -7.74 4.67 4.43
C LYS A 37 -7.77 3.22 4.92
N LYS A 38 -8.90 2.54 4.70
CA LYS A 38 -8.98 1.10 5.02
C LYS A 38 -7.95 0.34 4.20
N THR A 39 -7.19 -0.53 4.86
CA THR A 39 -6.24 -1.45 4.22
C THR A 39 -6.93 -2.20 3.07
N ASP A 40 -6.26 -2.31 1.94
CA ASP A 40 -6.73 -3.02 0.75
C ASP A 40 -8.06 -2.52 0.13
N ALA A 41 -8.67 -1.46 0.64
CA ALA A 41 -9.88 -0.93 0.04
C ALA A 41 -9.60 -0.39 -1.38
N GLY A 42 -10.24 -0.98 -2.39
CA GLY A 42 -10.03 -0.69 -3.80
C GLY A 42 -8.90 -1.48 -4.46
N ARG A 43 -8.18 -2.33 -3.73
CA ARG A 43 -7.18 -3.24 -4.31
C ARG A 43 -7.82 -4.54 -4.77
N TYR A 44 -7.46 -4.98 -5.96
CA TYR A 44 -7.85 -6.30 -6.47
C TYR A 44 -7.04 -7.43 -5.81
N LEU A 45 -5.77 -7.16 -5.50
CA LEU A 45 -4.91 -8.06 -4.75
C LEU A 45 -4.83 -7.60 -3.30
N GLN A 46 -5.46 -8.37 -2.41
CA GLN A 46 -5.44 -8.09 -0.98
C GLN A 46 -4.22 -8.75 -0.34
N ARG A 47 -3.45 -8.00 0.44
CA ARG A 47 -2.23 -8.49 1.08
C ARG A 47 -2.49 -9.70 1.97
N ARG A 48 -3.54 -9.67 2.77
CA ARG A 48 -3.88 -10.81 3.63
C ARG A 48 -4.14 -12.08 2.83
N ALA A 49 -4.83 -11.98 1.70
CA ALA A 49 -5.10 -13.12 0.82
C ALA A 49 -3.81 -13.61 0.14
N PHE A 50 -2.95 -12.68 -0.27
CA PHE A 50 -1.64 -13.00 -0.85
C PHE A 50 -0.74 -13.73 0.15
N TYR A 51 -0.55 -13.19 1.37
CA TYR A 51 0.31 -13.85 2.36
C TYR A 51 -0.22 -15.22 2.74
N ARG A 52 -1.53 -15.38 2.92
CA ARG A 52 -2.12 -16.69 3.16
C ARG A 52 -1.86 -17.70 2.03
N LEU A 53 -1.82 -17.21 0.78
CA LEU A 53 -1.48 -18.05 -0.37
C LEU A 53 0.01 -18.43 -0.35
N VAL A 54 0.90 -17.47 -0.09
CA VAL A 54 2.34 -17.72 0.03
C VAL A 54 2.64 -18.69 1.16
N ASP A 55 1.98 -18.55 2.31
CA ASP A 55 2.11 -19.49 3.44
C ASP A 55 1.68 -20.91 3.04
N GLY A 56 0.53 -21.05 2.39
CA GLY A 56 0.06 -22.35 1.91
C GLY A 56 0.97 -22.98 0.84
N ILE A 57 1.55 -22.18 -0.05
CA ILE A 57 2.56 -22.64 -1.01
C ILE A 57 3.85 -23.05 -0.27
N SER A 58 4.25 -22.28 0.73
CA SER A 58 5.42 -22.60 1.56
C SER A 58 5.27 -23.98 2.22
N GLU A 59 4.10 -24.31 2.76
CA GLU A 59 3.81 -25.63 3.32
C GLU A 59 3.92 -26.75 2.28
N ILE A 60 3.50 -26.50 1.04
CA ILE A 60 3.58 -27.50 -0.05
C ILE A 60 5.03 -27.73 -0.48
N VAL A 61 5.86 -26.70 -0.53
CA VAL A 61 7.23 -26.78 -1.06
C VAL A 61 8.27 -27.08 0.03
N LEU A 62 7.89 -27.00 1.30
CA LEU A 62 8.79 -27.27 2.43
C LEU A 62 9.39 -28.68 2.32
N GLY A 63 10.72 -28.75 2.40
CA GLY A 63 11.45 -30.00 2.27
C GLY A 63 11.68 -30.49 0.83
N HIS A 64 11.11 -29.82 -0.17
CA HIS A 64 11.35 -30.11 -1.58
C HIS A 64 12.43 -29.20 -2.19
N ARG A 65 13.02 -29.65 -3.32
CA ARG A 65 14.10 -28.94 -4.02
C ARG A 65 13.54 -28.13 -5.21
N PHE A 66 12.55 -27.27 -4.92
CA PHE A 66 11.96 -26.42 -5.95
C PHE A 66 12.54 -25.02 -5.88
N SER A 67 12.89 -24.48 -7.03
CA SER A 67 13.28 -23.07 -7.18
C SER A 67 12.68 -22.53 -8.48
N GLY A 68 12.60 -21.20 -8.60
CA GLY A 68 12.06 -20.57 -9.80
C GLY A 68 10.90 -19.61 -9.51
N LEU A 69 9.87 -19.65 -10.36
CA LEU A 69 8.74 -18.72 -10.29
C LEU A 69 7.40 -19.47 -10.44
N ILE A 70 6.46 -19.17 -9.56
CA ILE A 70 5.03 -19.44 -9.75
C ILE A 70 4.37 -18.09 -10.01
N ASN A 71 3.79 -17.91 -11.19
CA ASN A 71 3.05 -16.70 -11.52
C ASN A 71 1.54 -17.03 -11.60
N ILE A 72 0.75 -16.35 -10.77
CA ILE A 72 -0.71 -16.55 -10.66
C ILE A 72 -1.38 -15.29 -11.19
N VAL A 73 -2.11 -15.44 -12.30
CA VAL A 73 -2.85 -14.34 -12.90
C VAL A 73 -4.32 -14.48 -12.53
N VAL A 74 -4.86 -13.50 -11.83
CA VAL A 74 -6.27 -13.47 -11.45
C VAL A 74 -7.03 -12.49 -12.37
N PRO A 75 -8.18 -12.90 -12.96
CA PRO A 75 -8.86 -12.10 -13.97
C PRO A 75 -9.46 -10.81 -13.43
N LYS A 76 -9.77 -10.77 -12.13
CA LYS A 76 -10.35 -9.61 -11.44
C LYS A 76 -9.77 -9.47 -10.04
N GLN A 77 -10.51 -9.93 -9.05
CA GLN A 77 -10.13 -9.88 -7.65
C GLN A 77 -9.64 -11.24 -7.17
N MET A 78 -8.59 -11.22 -6.36
CA MET A 78 -8.13 -12.44 -5.71
C MET A 78 -9.26 -13.02 -4.83
N PRO A 79 -9.57 -14.31 -4.95
CA PRO A 79 -10.62 -14.94 -4.15
C PRO A 79 -10.35 -14.80 -2.66
N LYS A 80 -11.42 -14.54 -1.90
CA LYS A 80 -11.36 -14.41 -0.42
C LYS A 80 -11.78 -15.70 0.27
N ASP A 81 -12.53 -16.54 -0.44
CA ASP A 81 -13.07 -17.77 0.11
C ASP A 81 -12.03 -18.90 0.15
N ASN A 82 -12.21 -19.78 1.14
CA ASN A 82 -11.29 -20.90 1.35
C ASN A 82 -11.31 -21.92 0.22
N ARG A 83 -12.45 -22.08 -0.46
CA ARG A 83 -12.58 -23.08 -1.54
C ARG A 83 -11.69 -22.71 -2.72
N SER A 84 -11.78 -21.47 -3.21
CA SER A 84 -10.96 -20.99 -4.31
C SER A 84 -9.48 -20.98 -3.96
N HIS A 85 -9.15 -20.63 -2.71
CA HIS A 85 -7.78 -20.69 -2.20
C HIS A 85 -7.22 -22.12 -2.25
N ASN A 86 -8.00 -23.09 -1.76
CA ASN A 86 -7.63 -24.49 -1.78
C ASN A 86 -7.53 -25.06 -3.20
N GLN A 87 -8.37 -24.60 -4.14
CA GLN A 87 -8.24 -24.97 -5.55
C GLN A 87 -6.88 -24.55 -6.13
N ILE A 88 -6.45 -23.30 -5.87
CA ILE A 88 -5.13 -22.82 -6.29
C ILE A 88 -4.03 -23.68 -5.68
N LEU A 89 -4.06 -23.90 -4.36
CA LEU A 89 -3.05 -24.69 -3.66
C LEU A 89 -2.99 -26.16 -4.14
N ASN A 90 -4.13 -26.78 -4.39
CA ASN A 90 -4.19 -28.15 -4.91
C ASN A 90 -3.61 -28.22 -6.32
N SER A 91 -3.96 -27.27 -7.21
CA SER A 91 -3.40 -27.20 -8.56
C SER A 91 -1.89 -26.99 -8.55
N ILE A 92 -1.37 -26.17 -7.64
CA ILE A 92 0.07 -26.03 -7.45
C ILE A 92 0.70 -27.35 -7.00
N ARG A 93 0.10 -28.04 -6.01
CA ARG A 93 0.58 -29.34 -5.54
C ARG A 93 0.63 -30.35 -6.66
N ASP A 94 -0.43 -30.46 -7.43
CA ASP A 94 -0.54 -31.42 -8.55
C ASP A 94 0.51 -31.12 -9.64
N CYS A 95 0.73 -29.84 -9.98
CA CYS A 95 1.77 -29.45 -10.93
C CYS A 95 3.20 -29.70 -10.41
N LEU A 96 3.43 -29.56 -9.13
CA LEU A 96 4.74 -29.87 -8.55
C LEU A 96 5.02 -31.38 -8.57
N GLN A 97 3.99 -32.22 -8.55
CA GLN A 97 4.09 -33.67 -8.69
C GLN A 97 4.16 -34.09 -10.18
N ASN A 98 3.28 -33.52 -11.01
CA ASN A 98 3.15 -33.82 -12.43
C ASN A 98 3.43 -32.53 -13.23
N PRO A 99 4.67 -32.35 -13.74
CA PRO A 99 5.08 -31.08 -14.34
C PRO A 99 4.18 -30.62 -15.47
N SER A 100 3.62 -29.43 -15.28
CA SER A 100 2.95 -28.65 -16.32
C SER A 100 3.49 -27.22 -16.28
N SER A 101 3.60 -26.56 -17.42
CA SER A 101 4.01 -25.15 -17.49
C SER A 101 2.85 -24.18 -17.23
N LYS A 102 1.61 -24.65 -17.37
CA LYS A 102 0.40 -23.83 -17.19
C LYS A 102 -0.77 -24.68 -16.69
N VAL A 103 -1.55 -24.10 -15.78
CA VAL A 103 -2.87 -24.58 -15.37
C VAL A 103 -3.86 -23.44 -15.44
N GLU A 104 -5.06 -23.69 -15.89
CA GLU A 104 -6.18 -22.76 -15.88
C GLU A 104 -7.32 -23.34 -15.05
N LEU A 105 -7.84 -22.54 -14.11
CA LEU A 105 -8.96 -22.94 -13.25
C LEU A 105 -10.29 -22.46 -13.85
N ASP A 106 -11.38 -23.12 -13.48
CA ASP A 106 -12.75 -22.81 -13.96
C ASP A 106 -13.17 -21.35 -13.74
N ASN A 107 -12.59 -20.67 -12.75
CA ASN A 107 -12.85 -19.27 -12.46
C ASN A 107 -11.95 -18.29 -13.25
N GLY A 108 -11.20 -18.79 -14.24
CA GLY A 108 -10.32 -18.01 -15.11
C GLY A 108 -8.99 -17.60 -14.46
N ILE A 109 -8.62 -18.17 -13.31
CA ILE A 109 -7.29 -17.99 -12.74
C ILE A 109 -6.31 -18.84 -13.53
N GLU A 110 -5.25 -18.23 -14.00
CA GLU A 110 -4.14 -18.92 -14.65
C GLU A 110 -2.95 -19.05 -13.69
N ILE A 111 -2.31 -20.21 -13.67
CA ILE A 111 -1.09 -20.46 -12.90
C ILE A 111 -0.01 -20.91 -13.89
N LEU A 112 1.05 -20.13 -13.95
CA LEU A 112 2.21 -20.38 -14.79
C LEU A 112 3.39 -20.81 -13.93
N PHE A 113 4.09 -21.86 -14.39
CA PHE A 113 5.20 -22.47 -13.67
C PHE A 113 6.49 -22.37 -14.47
N ASP A 114 7.49 -21.74 -13.87
CA ASP A 114 8.89 -21.80 -14.30
C ASP A 114 9.72 -22.36 -13.15
N ILE A 115 9.68 -23.67 -12.97
CA ILE A 115 10.20 -24.38 -11.81
C ILE A 115 11.40 -25.23 -12.17
N ASN A 116 12.49 -24.99 -11.45
CA ASN A 116 13.68 -25.84 -11.47
C ASN A 116 13.64 -26.81 -10.28
N ARG A 117 13.99 -28.09 -10.52
CA ARG A 117 14.02 -29.18 -9.53
C ARG A 117 15.42 -29.53 -9.07
N THR A 118 16.42 -28.75 -9.45
CA THR A 118 17.80 -28.89 -8.98
C THR A 118 18.05 -27.98 -7.79
N ASN A 119 19.07 -28.33 -7.01
CA ASN A 119 19.50 -27.44 -5.93
C ASN A 119 20.06 -26.15 -6.51
N VAL A 120 19.47 -25.03 -6.13
CA VAL A 120 19.92 -23.69 -6.48
C VAL A 120 20.32 -22.96 -5.22
N LEU A 121 21.48 -22.35 -5.25
CA LEU A 121 21.97 -21.44 -4.23
C LEU A 121 22.03 -20.04 -4.83
N MET A 122 21.27 -19.11 -4.28
CA MET A 122 21.16 -17.75 -4.80
C MET A 122 21.48 -16.73 -3.71
N PRO A 123 22.33 -15.73 -3.99
CA PRO A 123 22.55 -14.63 -3.06
C PRO A 123 21.24 -13.90 -2.75
N VAL A 124 21.02 -13.52 -1.50
CA VAL A 124 19.77 -12.85 -1.06
C VAL A 124 19.55 -11.53 -1.84
N ASN A 125 20.59 -10.78 -2.11
CA ASN A 125 20.50 -9.55 -2.92
C ASN A 125 20.07 -9.84 -4.37
N ALA A 126 20.44 -10.97 -4.95
CA ALA A 126 20.01 -11.38 -6.29
C ALA A 126 18.50 -11.74 -6.32
N ILE A 127 17.96 -12.22 -5.20
CA ILE A 127 16.50 -12.43 -5.05
C ILE A 127 15.77 -11.09 -5.10
N GLY A 128 16.26 -10.07 -4.41
CA GLY A 128 15.71 -8.72 -4.45
C GLY A 128 15.70 -8.14 -5.87
N ALA A 129 16.81 -8.28 -6.60
CA ALA A 129 16.90 -7.86 -8.00
C ALA A 129 15.89 -8.61 -8.89
N LYS A 130 15.73 -9.93 -8.68
CA LYS A 130 14.75 -10.73 -9.43
C LYS A 130 13.30 -10.35 -9.11
N ILE A 131 12.99 -10.05 -7.85
CA ILE A 131 11.69 -9.54 -7.45
C ILE A 131 11.41 -8.21 -8.16
N ALA A 132 12.37 -7.29 -8.21
CA ALA A 132 12.23 -6.01 -8.91
C ALA A 132 11.98 -6.18 -10.42
N GLU A 133 12.65 -7.16 -11.05
CA GLU A 133 12.48 -7.48 -12.47
C GLU A 133 11.06 -7.99 -12.81
N ILE A 134 10.51 -8.90 -11.98
CA ILE A 134 9.20 -9.53 -12.25
C ILE A 134 8.02 -8.70 -11.74
N ARG A 135 8.27 -7.74 -10.86
CA ARG A 135 7.23 -6.91 -10.23
C ARG A 135 6.58 -5.98 -11.26
N LYS A 136 5.28 -6.08 -11.39
CA LYS A 136 4.45 -5.16 -12.16
C LYS A 136 3.74 -4.16 -11.25
N PRO A 137 3.20 -3.04 -11.77
CA PRO A 137 2.52 -2.03 -10.96
C PRO A 137 1.37 -2.56 -10.08
N TYR A 138 0.72 -3.64 -10.51
CA TYR A 138 -0.45 -4.23 -9.84
C TYR A 138 -0.21 -5.70 -9.46
N SER A 139 1.04 -6.08 -9.26
CA SER A 139 1.39 -7.42 -8.79
C SER A 139 1.89 -7.39 -7.36
N MET A 140 1.75 -8.52 -6.69
CA MET A 140 2.38 -8.81 -5.40
C MET A 140 3.37 -9.95 -5.60
N VAL A 141 4.57 -9.79 -5.04
CA VAL A 141 5.64 -10.79 -5.16
C VAL A 141 6.15 -11.14 -3.78
N GLY A 142 6.28 -12.44 -3.52
CA GLY A 142 6.88 -13.00 -2.33
C GLY A 142 7.97 -14.01 -2.68
N ALA A 143 8.91 -14.23 -1.78
CA ALA A 143 9.95 -15.23 -1.92
C ALA A 143 9.81 -16.27 -0.81
N ILE A 144 9.89 -17.55 -1.18
CA ILE A 144 9.92 -18.69 -0.29
C ILE A 144 11.29 -19.36 -0.44
N PHE A 145 11.94 -19.68 0.66
CA PHE A 145 13.17 -20.46 0.65
C PHE A 145 13.24 -21.33 1.87
N ASN A 146 13.73 -22.54 1.69
CA ASN A 146 13.75 -23.54 2.77
C ASN A 146 14.73 -23.19 3.88
N GLN A 147 15.86 -22.62 3.55
CA GLN A 147 16.91 -22.26 4.49
C GLN A 147 17.76 -21.11 3.92
N THR A 148 18.44 -20.41 4.81
CA THR A 148 19.52 -19.49 4.46
C THR A 148 20.85 -20.07 4.93
N ARG A 149 21.90 -19.91 4.11
CA ARG A 149 23.27 -20.24 4.48
C ARG A 149 24.12 -18.96 4.34
N GLY A 150 24.24 -18.25 5.45
CA GLY A 150 24.81 -16.92 5.42
C GLY A 150 23.99 -15.96 4.55
N MET A 151 24.61 -15.37 3.55
CA MET A 151 23.95 -14.44 2.59
C MET A 151 23.30 -15.15 1.39
N PHE A 152 23.13 -16.46 1.45
CA PHE A 152 22.55 -17.24 0.36
C PHE A 152 21.24 -17.91 0.80
N ALA A 153 20.25 -17.88 -0.07
CA ALA A 153 19.04 -18.67 0.05
C ALA A 153 19.17 -19.98 -0.73
N ILE A 154 18.66 -21.05 -0.14
CA ILE A 154 18.64 -22.37 -0.75
C ILE A 154 17.27 -22.59 -1.38
N ASN A 155 17.26 -22.91 -2.66
CA ASN A 155 16.06 -23.17 -3.46
C ASN A 155 15.02 -22.04 -3.36
N PRO A 156 15.36 -20.80 -3.73
CA PRO A 156 14.41 -19.70 -3.69
C PRO A 156 13.31 -19.92 -4.74
N LEU A 157 12.07 -19.88 -4.27
CA LEU A 157 10.87 -19.93 -5.10
C LEU A 157 10.16 -18.59 -4.98
N LEU A 158 9.99 -17.91 -6.09
CA LEU A 158 9.25 -16.66 -6.16
C LEU A 158 7.78 -16.95 -6.46
N VAL A 159 6.89 -16.27 -5.77
CA VAL A 159 5.45 -16.32 -6.01
C VAL A 159 5.01 -14.93 -6.43
N CYS A 160 4.54 -14.79 -7.65
CA CYS A 160 3.96 -13.56 -8.18
C CYS A 160 2.45 -13.75 -8.34
N VAL A 161 1.66 -12.81 -7.85
CA VAL A 161 0.23 -12.74 -8.13
C VAL A 161 -0.04 -11.43 -8.86
N ASP A 162 -0.69 -11.51 -10.00
CA ASP A 162 -1.00 -10.38 -10.88
C ASP A 162 -2.50 -10.36 -11.19
N SER A 163 -3.18 -9.23 -10.99
CA SER A 163 -4.59 -9.10 -11.36
C SER A 163 -4.79 -8.71 -12.83
N GLY A 164 -3.73 -8.25 -13.52
CA GLY A 164 -3.85 -7.69 -14.85
C GLY A 164 -4.67 -6.40 -14.95
N LEU A 165 -5.23 -5.93 -13.84
CA LEU A 165 -6.10 -4.75 -13.77
C LEU A 165 -5.56 -3.74 -12.76
N PRO A 166 -5.64 -2.43 -13.09
CA PRO A 166 -5.30 -1.37 -12.16
C PRO A 166 -6.27 -1.38 -10.98
N ASP A 167 -5.74 -1.31 -9.77
CA ASP A 167 -6.58 -1.18 -8.59
C ASP A 167 -7.23 0.22 -8.50
N ARG A 168 -8.23 0.35 -7.62
CA ARG A 168 -8.91 1.61 -7.32
C ARG A 168 -8.43 2.24 -6.01
N TYR A 169 -7.28 1.84 -5.54
CA TYR A 169 -6.75 2.29 -4.27
C TYR A 169 -6.56 3.81 -4.23
N MET A 170 -6.04 4.37 -5.32
CA MET A 170 -5.83 5.82 -5.47
C MET A 170 -7.15 6.59 -5.53
N GLU A 171 -8.17 6.07 -6.22
CA GLU A 171 -9.50 6.68 -6.23
C GLU A 171 -10.10 6.75 -4.82
N GLY A 172 -9.86 5.72 -4.01
CA GLY A 172 -10.28 5.71 -2.61
C GLY A 172 -9.55 6.73 -1.74
N ILE A 173 -8.26 6.98 -1.97
CA ILE A 173 -7.52 8.06 -1.29
C ILE A 173 -8.13 9.42 -1.69
N PHE A 174 -8.37 9.62 -2.98
CA PHE A 174 -8.97 10.85 -3.49
C PHE A 174 -10.36 11.12 -2.88
N SER A 175 -11.20 10.10 -2.78
CA SER A 175 -12.50 10.20 -2.10
C SER A 175 -12.33 10.61 -0.63
N THR A 176 -11.36 10.02 0.06
CA THR A 176 -11.04 10.34 1.46
C THR A 176 -10.61 11.80 1.63
N LEU A 177 -9.78 12.33 0.72
CA LEU A 177 -9.40 13.75 0.75
C LEU A 177 -10.60 14.68 0.53
N ARG A 178 -11.50 14.32 -0.38
CA ARG A 178 -12.72 15.10 -0.61
C ARG A 178 -13.64 15.11 0.61
N GLU A 179 -13.80 13.97 1.26
CA GLU A 179 -14.58 13.88 2.50
C GLU A 179 -13.96 14.73 3.61
N ALA A 180 -12.63 14.68 3.79
CA ALA A 180 -11.92 15.50 4.75
C ALA A 180 -12.09 17.00 4.47
N ASN A 181 -11.97 17.40 3.21
CA ASN A 181 -12.12 18.79 2.79
C ASN A 181 -13.48 19.42 3.16
N HIS A 182 -14.53 18.61 3.21
CA HIS A 182 -15.85 19.06 3.61
C HIS A 182 -16.04 19.21 5.13
N GLN A 183 -15.07 18.83 5.95
CA GLN A 183 -15.15 18.94 7.42
C GLN A 183 -14.72 20.32 7.93
N PHE A 184 -13.98 21.08 7.16
CA PHE A 184 -13.39 22.34 7.58
C PHE A 184 -14.40 23.51 7.59
N SER A 185 -14.24 24.38 8.59
CA SER A 185 -15.08 25.59 8.71
C SER A 185 -14.77 26.66 7.66
N GLY A 186 -13.57 26.64 7.10
CA GLY A 186 -13.05 27.68 6.22
C GLY A 186 -12.54 28.94 6.95
N LYS A 187 -12.54 28.95 8.27
CA LYS A 187 -12.13 30.11 9.09
C LYS A 187 -10.66 30.11 9.45
N PHE A 188 -10.03 28.96 9.42
CA PHE A 188 -8.64 28.74 9.83
C PHE A 188 -7.86 28.01 8.74
N PRO A 189 -6.52 28.15 8.73
CA PRO A 189 -5.67 27.23 7.98
C PRO A 189 -6.00 25.79 8.34
N SER A 190 -6.06 24.93 7.33
CA SER A 190 -6.54 23.55 7.52
C SER A 190 -5.55 22.53 6.98
N LEU A 191 -5.32 21.46 7.74
CA LEU A 191 -4.43 20.34 7.42
C LEU A 191 -5.23 19.05 7.31
N ILE A 192 -5.06 18.32 6.21
CA ILE A 192 -5.56 16.94 6.08
C ILE A 192 -4.41 15.98 6.42
N CYS A 193 -4.59 15.17 7.46
CA CYS A 193 -3.73 14.05 7.77
C CYS A 193 -4.39 12.77 7.25
N CYS A 194 -3.81 12.16 6.23
CA CYS A 194 -4.33 10.93 5.63
C CYS A 194 -3.45 9.74 6.01
N PHE A 195 -3.91 8.89 6.92
CA PHE A 195 -3.23 7.64 7.21
C PHE A 195 -3.49 6.65 6.09
N VAL A 196 -2.42 6.27 5.41
CA VAL A 196 -2.45 5.34 4.29
C VAL A 196 -1.58 4.14 4.66
N PRO A 197 -2.19 3.05 5.17
CA PRO A 197 -1.44 1.89 5.59
C PRO A 197 -0.68 1.30 4.41
N GLU A 198 0.55 0.88 4.67
CA GLU A 198 1.33 0.06 3.75
C GLU A 198 1.71 0.76 2.41
N ILE A 199 1.90 2.07 2.39
CA ILE A 199 2.71 2.69 1.35
C ILE A 199 4.16 2.27 1.63
N GLU A 200 4.70 1.42 0.77
CA GLU A 200 5.98 0.74 0.98
C GLU A 200 7.18 1.67 1.07
N SER A 201 7.11 2.83 0.47
CA SER A 201 8.12 3.89 0.60
C SER A 201 7.54 5.21 0.11
N PHE A 202 7.74 6.27 0.87
CA PHE A 202 7.55 7.64 0.36
C PHE A 202 8.74 8.10 -0.49
N VAL A 203 9.86 7.39 -0.45
CA VAL A 203 11.03 7.64 -1.32
C VAL A 203 10.62 7.37 -2.77
N GLY A 204 10.69 8.39 -3.62
CA GLY A 204 10.25 8.32 -5.02
C GLY A 204 8.79 8.71 -5.26
N LEU A 205 7.99 8.99 -4.20
CA LEU A 205 6.61 9.49 -4.36
C LEU A 205 6.55 11.02 -4.54
N GLU A 206 7.67 11.73 -4.46
CA GLU A 206 7.69 13.17 -4.22
C GLU A 206 7.24 14.03 -5.40
N ARG A 207 7.46 13.68 -6.67
CA ARG A 207 7.06 14.56 -7.78
C ARG A 207 6.29 13.90 -8.92
N ASP A 208 6.64 12.70 -9.31
CA ASP A 208 6.04 12.02 -10.48
C ASP A 208 5.14 10.85 -10.14
N SER A 209 4.87 10.63 -8.86
CA SER A 209 4.05 9.52 -8.40
C SER A 209 2.56 9.75 -8.68
N ALA A 210 1.80 8.67 -8.72
CA ALA A 210 0.35 8.74 -8.80
C ALA A 210 -0.26 9.51 -7.61
N VAL A 211 0.36 9.43 -6.41
CA VAL A 211 -0.06 10.18 -5.21
C VAL A 211 0.16 11.67 -5.41
N ALA A 212 1.32 12.09 -5.92
CA ALA A 212 1.62 13.49 -6.17
C ALA A 212 0.64 14.10 -7.18
N LYS A 213 0.47 13.45 -8.33
CA LYS A 213 -0.45 13.91 -9.39
C LYS A 213 -1.91 13.97 -8.91
N MET A 214 -2.32 13.00 -8.12
CA MET A 214 -3.66 12.99 -7.53
C MET A 214 -3.85 14.12 -6.52
N THR A 215 -2.84 14.39 -5.68
CA THR A 215 -2.91 15.45 -4.67
C THR A 215 -2.91 16.83 -5.32
N GLU A 216 -2.12 17.02 -6.38
CA GLU A 216 -2.13 18.24 -7.21
C GLU A 216 -3.50 18.45 -7.86
N ALA A 217 -4.09 17.40 -8.43
CA ALA A 217 -5.44 17.46 -8.99
C ALA A 217 -6.50 17.77 -7.92
N PHE A 218 -6.33 17.25 -6.69
CA PHE A 218 -7.18 17.58 -5.56
C PHE A 218 -7.08 19.07 -5.21
N PHE A 219 -5.88 19.62 -5.06
CA PHE A 219 -5.69 21.04 -4.77
C PHE A 219 -6.27 21.96 -5.85
N THR A 220 -6.12 21.57 -7.11
CA THR A 220 -6.57 22.39 -8.24
C THR A 220 -8.09 22.41 -8.41
N LYS A 221 -8.77 21.28 -8.16
CA LYS A 221 -10.16 21.10 -8.56
C LYS A 221 -11.16 20.98 -7.40
N HIS A 222 -10.70 20.59 -6.23
CA HIS A 222 -11.59 20.13 -5.14
C HIS A 222 -11.26 20.71 -3.78
N SER A 223 -10.04 21.20 -3.57
CA SER A 223 -9.63 21.73 -2.27
C SER A 223 -10.26 23.08 -1.98
N ASN A 224 -10.72 23.27 -0.76
CA ASN A 224 -11.00 24.59 -0.22
C ASN A 224 -9.70 25.37 -0.10
N THR A 225 -9.77 26.69 -0.29
CA THR A 225 -8.58 27.56 -0.19
C THR A 225 -8.02 27.65 1.22
N CYS A 226 -8.78 27.21 2.24
CA CYS A 226 -8.28 27.10 3.61
C CYS A 226 -7.33 25.91 3.85
N VAL A 227 -7.38 24.86 3.00
CA VAL A 227 -6.48 23.71 3.12
C VAL A 227 -5.09 24.11 2.63
N PHE A 228 -4.13 24.21 3.53
CA PHE A 228 -2.76 24.56 3.17
C PHE A 228 -1.90 23.35 2.83
N ALA A 229 -2.20 22.16 3.37
CA ALA A 229 -1.43 20.95 3.09
C ALA A 229 -2.25 19.67 3.25
N VAL A 230 -1.77 18.62 2.60
CA VAL A 230 -2.15 17.22 2.81
C VAL A 230 -0.90 16.45 3.24
N SER A 231 -0.95 15.82 4.40
CA SER A 231 0.11 14.96 4.92
C SER A 231 -0.34 13.50 4.87
N TYR A 232 0.39 12.68 4.13
CA TYR A 232 0.22 11.23 4.13
C TYR A 232 1.12 10.63 5.20
N ILE A 233 0.56 9.73 5.99
CA ILE A 233 1.27 9.03 7.07
C ILE A 233 1.11 7.54 6.82
N SER A 234 2.19 6.77 6.95
CA SER A 234 2.15 5.31 6.85
C SER A 234 2.74 4.67 8.11
N ASP A 235 2.33 3.44 8.38
CA ASP A 235 2.77 2.67 9.55
C ASP A 235 4.04 1.85 9.28
N MET A 236 4.48 1.77 8.03
CA MET A 236 5.54 0.85 7.65
C MET A 236 6.53 1.47 6.68
N GLN A 237 7.80 1.36 7.01
CA GLN A 237 8.89 1.51 6.06
C GLN A 237 9.49 0.12 5.79
N ARG A 238 9.51 -0.30 4.52
CA ARG A 238 10.14 -1.53 4.08
C ARG A 238 11.43 -1.22 3.34
N ASP A 239 12.42 -2.10 3.46
CA ASP A 239 13.62 -2.06 2.63
C ASP A 239 13.35 -2.59 1.20
N GLU A 240 14.40 -2.60 0.37
CA GLU A 240 14.34 -3.10 -1.00
C GLU A 240 13.95 -4.58 -1.10
N LEU A 241 14.11 -5.34 0.00
CA LEU A 241 13.74 -6.75 0.11
C LEU A 241 12.31 -6.94 0.64
N GLY A 242 11.59 -5.85 0.93
CA GLY A 242 10.25 -5.89 1.50
C GLY A 242 10.21 -6.17 3.01
N ILE A 243 11.36 -6.12 3.70
CA ILE A 243 11.46 -6.33 5.14
C ILE A 243 11.11 -5.02 5.85
N VAL A 244 10.33 -5.11 6.93
CA VAL A 244 10.00 -3.95 7.77
C VAL A 244 11.27 -3.49 8.51
N VAL A 245 11.80 -2.33 8.12
CA VAL A 245 13.07 -1.79 8.66
C VAL A 245 12.86 -0.75 9.74
N SER A 246 11.69 -0.12 9.81
CA SER A 246 11.43 0.94 10.78
C SER A 246 10.00 0.92 11.30
N LYS A 247 9.88 1.21 12.60
CA LYS A 247 8.60 1.53 13.24
C LYS A 247 8.33 3.05 13.23
N SER A 248 9.18 3.86 12.60
CA SER A 248 8.89 5.27 12.42
C SER A 248 7.71 5.42 11.47
N MET A 249 6.81 6.35 11.76
CA MET A 249 5.72 6.70 10.86
C MET A 249 6.26 7.66 9.79
N PRO A 250 6.67 7.17 8.62
CA PRO A 250 7.10 8.05 7.55
C PRO A 250 5.92 8.91 7.12
N SER A 251 6.20 10.18 6.85
CA SER A 251 5.20 11.12 6.37
C SER A 251 5.68 11.82 5.11
N LEU A 252 4.74 12.10 4.22
CA LEU A 252 4.96 12.86 3.01
C LEU A 252 3.91 13.97 2.94
N THR A 253 4.36 15.22 2.90
CA THR A 253 3.47 16.39 2.91
C THR A 253 3.52 17.15 1.60
N PHE A 254 2.35 17.40 1.02
CA PHE A 254 2.15 18.24 -0.16
C PHE A 254 1.48 19.54 0.26
N TYR A 255 2.01 20.65 -0.22
CA TYR A 255 1.48 21.99 0.06
C TYR A 255 0.57 22.46 -1.07
N ASN A 256 -0.54 23.08 -0.68
CA ASN A 256 -1.50 23.65 -1.65
C ASN A 256 -0.96 24.97 -2.21
N PRO A 257 -0.67 25.06 -3.52
CA PRO A 257 -0.22 26.29 -4.13
C PRO A 257 -1.31 27.38 -4.16
N ASN A 258 -2.58 27.00 -4.01
CA ASN A 258 -3.73 27.87 -4.04
C ASN A 258 -4.25 28.24 -2.64
N TYR A 259 -3.45 28.00 -1.60
CA TYR A 259 -3.82 28.33 -0.22
C TYR A 259 -4.05 29.84 -0.06
N ASN A 260 -5.16 30.21 0.58
CA ASN A 260 -5.46 31.61 0.88
C ASN A 260 -4.64 32.10 2.09
N LYS A 261 -3.58 32.85 1.82
CA LYS A 261 -2.67 33.39 2.86
C LYS A 261 -3.32 34.43 3.77
N GLU A 262 -4.49 34.96 3.41
CA GLU A 262 -5.24 35.90 4.27
C GLU A 262 -5.75 35.20 5.56
N LEU A 263 -5.89 33.88 5.54
CA LEU A 263 -6.28 33.08 6.70
C LEU A 263 -5.16 32.97 7.75
N GLY A 264 -3.95 33.39 7.43
CA GLY A 264 -2.79 33.41 8.31
C GLY A 264 -1.59 32.65 7.76
N ASP A 265 -0.44 32.89 8.38
CA ASP A 265 0.77 32.13 8.09
C ASP A 265 0.65 30.70 8.57
N VAL A 266 1.30 29.80 7.87
CA VAL A 266 1.39 28.39 8.26
C VAL A 266 2.74 28.09 8.90
N PRO A 267 2.81 27.17 9.86
CA PRO A 267 4.07 26.82 10.54
C PRO A 267 5.13 26.37 9.55
N SER A 268 6.34 26.93 9.66
CA SER A 268 7.50 26.56 8.83
C SER A 268 7.98 25.13 9.08
N VAL A 269 7.57 24.51 10.19
CA VAL A 269 7.89 23.12 10.56
C VAL A 269 7.40 22.11 9.51
N TYR A 270 6.41 22.48 8.71
CA TYR A 270 5.87 21.65 7.64
C TYR A 270 6.49 21.97 6.27
N ARG A 271 7.49 22.84 6.21
CA ARG A 271 8.26 23.14 5.00
C ARG A 271 9.56 22.31 5.00
N GLY A 272 9.42 21.00 5.09
CA GLY A 272 10.53 20.05 4.94
C GLY A 272 10.69 19.60 3.50
#